data_dd1129379092879f4ff913729c2e8413
#
_entry.id   dd1129379092879f4ff913729c2e8413
#
_cell.length_a   1.000
_cell.length_b   1.000
_cell.length_c   1.000
_cell.angle_alpha   90.00
_cell.angle_beta   90.00
_cell.angle_gamma   90.00
#
_symmetry.space_group_name_H-M   'P 1'
#
loop_
_entity.id
_entity.type
_entity.pdbx_description
1 polymer ?
#
loop_
_entity_poly.entity_id
_entity_poly.type
_entity_poly.pdbx_seq_one_letter_code
_entity_poly.pdbx_strand_id
1 'polypeptide(L)'
;MRTILLTVLILTASSTHAADWSQWRGPNGNNVAAAGNNVPTEWSETQDVIWKAKVLGRGHSSPTVIGDLIVLTSADEQGQQQGVFGFDRRTGDQKWGTVVSKGGFPKTHNKNTHASATACSDGRQIYVTFNHHNKVEAAALDLQGKIVWQQDVGGFVPRQYQYGYAASPTLYKNTLIISGDSDTVAWVKALDTRSGRVVWQQNRPQKLNWSSPIVANVAGKEQLLISGCEQIASYDPATGRPLWSQPCLTMATCGTVVWDNDTVYASGGYPKKETVAVKADGSGQILWTNGTKCYEQSMLIHDGHIYAVDDNGIAWCWHAKTGQEKWKQRLQGPVSASPVLVGDTIYASNERGTTFVFKANPQRFEAIARNQLGTESFATPTVVDNVMYLRVASGQGGGRSETLYAIGN
;
A
#
# COMPACT_ATOMS: atom_id res chain seq x y z
N MET A 1 43.52 -27.16 -47.49
CA MET A 1 43.25 -26.09 -46.51
C MET A 1 41.86 -26.34 -45.90
N ARG A 2 41.79 -26.73 -44.64
CA ARG A 2 40.49 -26.90 -43.92
C ARG A 2 40.28 -25.65 -43.10
N THR A 3 39.25 -24.88 -43.44
CA THR A 3 38.84 -23.67 -42.70
C THR A 3 38.03 -24.11 -41.46
N ILE A 4 38.57 -23.85 -40.27
CA ILE A 4 37.87 -24.08 -39.02
C ILE A 4 37.00 -22.84 -38.74
N LEU A 5 35.69 -22.98 -38.77
CA LEU A 5 34.72 -21.97 -38.32
C LEU A 5 34.64 -22.00 -36.81
N LEU A 6 35.13 -20.96 -36.16
CA LEU A 6 34.98 -20.77 -34.71
C LEU A 6 33.62 -20.12 -34.44
N THR A 7 32.68 -20.91 -33.92
CA THR A 7 31.36 -20.39 -33.46
C THR A 7 31.53 -19.81 -32.06
N VAL A 8 31.48 -18.49 -31.94
CA VAL A 8 31.47 -17.79 -30.67
C VAL A 8 30.04 -17.84 -30.12
N LEU A 9 29.81 -18.62 -29.05
CA LEU A 9 28.57 -18.65 -28.31
C LEU A 9 28.55 -17.43 -27.39
N ILE A 10 27.77 -16.41 -27.74
CA ILE A 10 27.50 -15.27 -26.86
C ILE A 10 26.44 -15.72 -25.82
N LEU A 11 26.90 -16.06 -24.64
CA LEU A 11 26.00 -16.21 -23.49
C LEU A 11 25.47 -14.81 -23.10
N THR A 12 24.27 -14.49 -23.51
CA THR A 12 23.53 -13.37 -22.93
C THR A 12 23.15 -13.76 -21.50
N ALA A 13 23.85 -13.25 -20.51
CA ALA A 13 23.42 -13.30 -19.14
C ALA A 13 22.09 -12.53 -19.04
N SER A 14 20.98 -13.25 -18.98
CA SER A 14 19.70 -12.68 -18.58
C SER A 14 19.88 -12.25 -17.12
N SER A 15 20.11 -10.97 -16.89
CA SER A 15 19.96 -10.40 -15.55
C SER A 15 18.50 -10.64 -15.14
N THR A 16 18.29 -11.59 -14.24
CA THR A 16 17.03 -11.70 -13.52
C THR A 16 16.87 -10.40 -12.73
N HIS A 17 16.16 -9.43 -13.31
CA HIS A 17 15.75 -8.28 -12.53
C HIS A 17 14.89 -8.83 -11.41
N ALA A 18 15.33 -8.58 -10.18
CA ALA A 18 14.55 -8.82 -9.00
C ALA A 18 13.17 -8.21 -9.16
N ALA A 19 12.15 -8.90 -8.68
CA ALA A 19 10.78 -8.39 -8.77
C ALA A 19 10.68 -7.11 -7.95
N ASP A 20 10.51 -5.98 -8.60
CA ASP A 20 10.27 -4.68 -7.96
C ASP A 20 9.05 -4.73 -7.03
N TRP A 21 9.05 -3.87 -6.00
CA TRP A 21 7.84 -3.59 -5.21
C TRP A 21 7.28 -2.23 -5.66
N SER A 22 6.75 -2.22 -6.87
CA SER A 22 6.53 -1.02 -7.65
C SER A 22 5.28 -0.20 -7.30
N GLN A 23 4.46 -0.64 -6.33
CA GLN A 23 3.23 0.04 -5.92
C GLN A 23 2.77 -0.38 -4.53
N TRP A 24 1.71 0.26 -4.04
CA TRP A 24 1.03 -0.13 -2.81
C TRP A 24 0.69 -1.62 -2.81
N ARG A 25 1.11 -2.32 -1.76
CA ARG A 25 0.93 -3.77 -1.55
C ARG A 25 1.70 -4.65 -2.54
N GLY A 26 2.75 -4.11 -3.19
CA GLY A 26 3.64 -4.86 -4.08
C GLY A 26 3.09 -5.09 -5.50
N PRO A 27 3.85 -5.79 -6.33
CA PRO A 27 3.53 -5.95 -7.75
C PRO A 27 2.17 -6.62 -8.01
N ASN A 28 1.77 -7.52 -7.11
CA ASN A 28 0.50 -8.22 -7.19
C ASN A 28 -0.61 -7.57 -6.33
N GLY A 29 -0.34 -6.46 -5.65
CA GLY A 29 -1.30 -5.75 -4.82
C GLY A 29 -1.82 -6.50 -3.59
N ASN A 30 -1.13 -7.54 -3.15
CA ASN A 30 -1.58 -8.48 -2.12
C ASN A 30 -0.72 -8.50 -0.83
N ASN A 31 0.35 -7.71 -0.76
CA ASN A 31 1.32 -7.68 0.35
C ASN A 31 2.04 -9.02 0.59
N VAL A 32 2.23 -9.79 -0.48
CA VAL A 32 2.97 -11.05 -0.45
C VAL A 32 4.30 -10.85 -1.17
N ALA A 33 5.41 -11.13 -0.50
CA ALA A 33 6.72 -11.08 -1.10
C ALA A 33 6.89 -12.19 -2.15
N ALA A 34 7.69 -11.91 -3.19
CA ALA A 34 7.99 -12.90 -4.21
C ALA A 34 8.57 -14.18 -3.59
N ALA A 35 8.28 -15.32 -4.21
CA ALA A 35 8.78 -16.61 -3.76
C ALA A 35 10.32 -16.60 -3.66
N GLY A 36 10.87 -17.30 -2.67
CA GLY A 36 12.32 -17.39 -2.43
C GLY A 36 12.88 -16.24 -1.57
N ASN A 37 12.08 -15.21 -1.24
CA ASN A 37 12.53 -14.23 -0.25
C ASN A 37 12.62 -14.86 1.15
N ASN A 38 13.69 -14.51 1.85
CA ASN A 38 13.97 -14.93 3.21
C ASN A 38 14.55 -13.75 3.98
N VAL A 39 13.73 -13.05 4.75
CA VAL A 39 14.16 -11.93 5.59
C VAL A 39 14.36 -12.40 7.04
N PRO A 40 15.24 -11.74 7.82
CA PRO A 40 15.41 -12.06 9.24
C PRO A 40 14.07 -12.03 9.98
N THR A 41 13.92 -12.94 10.92
CA THR A 41 12.77 -12.94 11.85
C THR A 41 13.06 -12.13 13.12
N GLU A 42 14.34 -11.95 13.44
CA GLU A 42 14.81 -11.17 14.59
C GLU A 42 15.76 -10.07 14.12
N TRP A 43 15.65 -8.87 14.69
CA TRP A 43 16.53 -7.74 14.45
C TRP A 43 16.47 -6.74 15.59
N SER A 44 17.45 -5.84 15.61
CA SER A 44 17.52 -4.70 16.54
C SER A 44 18.18 -3.50 15.84
N GLU A 45 18.40 -2.40 16.54
CA GLU A 45 19.15 -1.24 16.01
C GLU A 45 20.58 -1.58 15.52
N THR A 46 21.15 -2.70 15.95
CA THR A 46 22.54 -3.11 15.69
C THR A 46 22.68 -4.52 15.13
N GLN A 47 21.59 -5.25 14.97
CA GLN A 47 21.58 -6.62 14.44
C GLN A 47 20.67 -6.70 13.23
N ASP A 48 21.15 -7.32 12.15
CA ASP A 48 20.42 -7.55 10.89
C ASP A 48 19.86 -6.27 10.26
N VAL A 49 20.50 -5.12 10.53
CA VAL A 49 20.29 -3.85 9.85
C VAL A 49 21.47 -3.58 8.94
N ILE A 50 21.22 -3.66 7.62
CA ILE A 50 22.24 -3.42 6.60
C ILE A 50 22.61 -1.92 6.58
N TRP A 51 21.60 -1.06 6.58
CA TRP A 51 21.75 0.39 6.66
C TRP A 51 20.49 1.05 7.21
N LYS A 52 20.64 2.30 7.63
CA LYS A 52 19.56 3.18 8.02
C LYS A 52 19.75 4.58 7.44
N ALA A 53 18.68 5.17 6.94
CA ALA A 53 18.70 6.47 6.29
C ALA A 53 17.68 7.41 6.94
N LYS A 54 18.06 8.66 7.18
CA LYS A 54 17.15 9.70 7.66
C LYS A 54 16.18 10.07 6.56
N VAL A 55 14.88 10.10 6.86
CA VAL A 55 13.84 10.60 5.98
C VAL A 55 13.42 12.00 6.45
N LEU A 56 13.48 12.99 5.55
CA LEU A 56 13.08 14.35 5.87
C LEU A 56 11.56 14.49 5.90
N GLY A 57 11.04 15.27 6.85
CA GLY A 57 9.61 15.51 7.01
C GLY A 57 8.86 14.37 7.69
N ARG A 58 7.54 14.29 7.43
CA ARG A 58 6.63 13.30 7.98
C ARG A 58 5.82 12.63 6.87
N GLY A 59 5.65 11.30 6.96
CA GLY A 59 4.84 10.56 5.99
C GLY A 59 4.54 9.14 6.43
N HIS A 60 3.47 8.57 5.87
CA HIS A 60 3.07 7.18 6.12
C HIS A 60 3.16 6.32 4.84
N SER A 61 3.67 6.86 3.74
CA SER A 61 3.89 6.06 2.54
C SER A 61 4.80 4.87 2.82
N SER A 62 4.45 3.73 2.25
CA SER A 62 5.32 2.56 2.24
C SER A 62 6.49 2.78 1.27
N PRO A 63 7.65 2.15 1.49
CA PRO A 63 8.73 2.18 0.53
C PRO A 63 8.29 1.53 -0.81
N THR A 64 8.50 2.24 -1.91
CA THR A 64 8.37 1.69 -3.28
C THR A 64 9.77 1.38 -3.80
N VAL A 65 10.00 0.15 -4.24
CA VAL A 65 11.32 -0.30 -4.72
C VAL A 65 11.28 -0.50 -6.23
N ILE A 66 12.22 0.14 -6.93
CA ILE A 66 12.32 0.16 -8.40
C ILE A 66 13.79 -0.05 -8.76
N GLY A 67 14.18 -1.26 -9.12
CA GLY A 67 15.60 -1.60 -9.35
C GLY A 67 16.46 -1.22 -8.14
N ASP A 68 17.43 -0.32 -8.34
CA ASP A 68 18.34 0.17 -7.29
C ASP A 68 17.83 1.44 -6.56
N LEU A 69 16.57 1.81 -6.76
CA LEU A 69 15.97 3.00 -6.16
C LEU A 69 14.86 2.63 -5.16
N ILE A 70 14.86 3.28 -4.00
CA ILE A 70 13.74 3.28 -3.06
C ILE A 70 13.12 4.67 -3.06
N VAL A 71 11.79 4.73 -3.16
CA VAL A 71 11.03 5.98 -3.21
C VAL A 71 10.08 6.08 -2.03
N LEU A 72 10.07 7.24 -1.39
CA LEU A 72 9.12 7.62 -0.35
C LEU A 72 8.49 8.98 -0.65
N THR A 73 7.24 9.16 -0.27
CA THR A 73 6.63 10.49 -0.16
C THR A 73 6.79 11.01 1.28
N SER A 74 6.96 12.32 1.43
CA SER A 74 7.08 12.95 2.74
C SER A 74 6.60 14.41 2.69
N ALA A 75 6.19 14.96 3.83
CA ALA A 75 5.71 16.32 3.96
C ALA A 75 6.49 17.11 5.03
N ASP A 76 6.91 18.30 4.69
CA ASP A 76 7.31 19.31 5.66
C ASP A 76 6.05 20.06 6.12
N GLU A 77 5.58 19.74 7.32
CA GLU A 77 4.35 20.31 7.89
C GLU A 77 4.49 21.82 8.16
N GLN A 78 5.69 22.30 8.52
CA GLN A 78 5.92 23.71 8.82
C GLN A 78 6.06 24.53 7.54
N GLY A 79 6.84 24.06 6.59
CA GLY A 79 7.02 24.69 5.29
C GLY A 79 5.85 24.45 4.33
N GLN A 80 4.87 23.64 4.72
CA GLN A 80 3.76 23.21 3.88
C GLN A 80 4.24 22.73 2.51
N GLN A 81 5.18 21.77 2.49
CA GLN A 81 5.71 21.22 1.26
C GLN A 81 5.51 19.70 1.25
N GLN A 82 5.03 19.18 0.14
CA GLN A 82 4.93 17.74 -0.12
C GLN A 82 5.98 17.36 -1.17
N GLY A 83 6.72 16.31 -0.89
CA GLY A 83 7.84 15.91 -1.73
C GLY A 83 7.99 14.41 -1.88
N VAL A 84 8.83 14.06 -2.84
CA VAL A 84 9.25 12.70 -3.17
C VAL A 84 10.75 12.60 -2.98
N PHE A 85 11.20 11.52 -2.33
CA PHE A 85 12.60 11.30 -2.02
C PHE A 85 13.05 9.95 -2.54
N GLY A 86 14.16 9.94 -3.26
CA GLY A 86 14.79 8.74 -3.79
C GLY A 86 16.05 8.40 -3.02
N PHE A 87 16.19 7.13 -2.64
CA PHE A 87 17.32 6.59 -1.90
C PHE A 87 17.99 5.48 -2.71
N ASP A 88 19.31 5.38 -2.64
CA ASP A 88 20.05 4.24 -3.16
C ASP A 88 19.67 3.00 -2.36
N ARG A 89 19.20 1.97 -3.03
CA ARG A 89 18.73 0.74 -2.39
C ARG A 89 19.83 0.00 -1.64
N ARG A 90 21.07 0.07 -2.11
CA ARG A 90 22.21 -0.67 -1.55
C ARG A 90 22.83 0.03 -0.34
N THR A 91 22.88 1.37 -0.36
CA THR A 91 23.59 2.16 0.67
C THR A 91 22.68 2.94 1.60
N GLY A 92 21.45 3.20 1.21
CA GLY A 92 20.53 4.10 1.92
C GLY A 92 20.78 5.58 1.66
N ASP A 93 21.78 5.95 0.84
CA ASP A 93 22.07 7.34 0.55
C ASP A 93 20.93 8.00 -0.21
N GLN A 94 20.51 9.20 0.24
CA GLN A 94 19.52 9.97 -0.49
C GLN A 94 20.12 10.47 -1.82
N LYS A 95 19.59 10.01 -2.93
CA LYS A 95 20.03 10.40 -4.28
C LYS A 95 19.46 11.76 -4.70
N TRP A 96 18.19 11.98 -4.37
CA TRP A 96 17.49 13.21 -4.71
C TRP A 96 16.27 13.43 -3.80
N GLY A 97 15.77 14.66 -3.79
CA GLY A 97 14.53 15.05 -3.16
C GLY A 97 13.86 16.13 -3.98
N THR A 98 12.59 15.96 -4.31
CA THR A 98 11.82 16.86 -5.18
C THR A 98 10.56 17.32 -4.49
N VAL A 99 10.40 18.62 -4.31
CA VAL A 99 9.14 19.21 -3.85
C VAL A 99 8.16 19.23 -5.02
N VAL A 100 7.02 18.59 -4.82
CA VAL A 100 5.94 18.51 -5.81
C VAL A 100 4.89 19.61 -5.54
N SER A 101 4.43 19.73 -4.30
CA SER A 101 3.35 20.68 -3.95
C SER A 101 3.77 21.61 -2.82
N LYS A 102 3.20 22.83 -2.80
CA LYS A 102 3.45 23.84 -1.77
C LYS A 102 2.16 24.53 -1.35
N GLY A 103 2.02 24.70 -0.03
CA GLY A 103 0.91 25.46 0.58
C GLY A 103 -0.42 24.73 0.54
N GLY A 104 -1.41 25.32 1.18
CA GLY A 104 -2.80 24.85 1.12
C GLY A 104 -3.04 23.49 1.77
N PHE A 105 -2.29 23.12 2.80
CA PHE A 105 -2.49 21.88 3.52
C PHE A 105 -3.88 21.85 4.17
N PRO A 106 -4.73 20.88 3.84
CA PRO A 106 -6.01 20.70 4.50
C PRO A 106 -5.80 20.22 5.94
N LYS A 107 -6.82 20.36 6.76
CA LYS A 107 -6.84 19.70 8.07
C LYS A 107 -6.74 18.18 7.88
N THR A 108 -5.93 17.54 8.72
CA THR A 108 -5.79 16.08 8.74
C THR A 108 -5.89 15.53 10.16
N HIS A 109 -6.18 14.25 10.30
CA HIS A 109 -6.19 13.55 11.59
C HIS A 109 -4.75 13.37 12.11
N ASN A 110 -4.56 13.34 13.43
CA ASN A 110 -3.23 13.17 14.03
C ASN A 110 -2.54 11.84 13.68
N LYS A 111 -3.32 10.81 13.35
CA LYS A 111 -2.84 9.52 12.82
C LYS A 111 -2.66 9.49 11.30
N ASN A 112 -2.86 10.59 10.61
CA ASN A 112 -2.60 10.71 9.18
C ASN A 112 -1.52 11.77 8.91
N THR A 113 -1.04 11.86 7.68
CA THR A 113 -0.06 12.84 7.24
C THR A 113 -0.45 13.43 5.89
N HIS A 114 0.21 14.52 5.49
CA HIS A 114 0.04 15.09 4.15
C HIS A 114 0.82 14.30 3.08
N ALA A 115 1.44 13.16 3.44
CA ALA A 115 2.17 12.26 2.55
C ALA A 115 1.93 10.79 2.92
N SER A 116 0.67 10.37 2.94
CA SER A 116 0.29 8.98 3.28
C SER A 116 0.16 8.07 2.06
N ALA A 117 -0.20 8.61 0.90
CA ALA A 117 -0.27 7.85 -0.33
C ALA A 117 1.11 7.30 -0.74
N THR A 118 1.18 6.02 -1.03
CA THR A 118 2.39 5.34 -1.52
C THR A 118 2.56 5.58 -3.01
N ALA A 119 3.76 5.89 -3.45
CA ALA A 119 4.09 6.03 -4.86
C ALA A 119 3.91 4.73 -5.64
N CYS A 120 3.67 4.82 -6.96
CA CYS A 120 3.79 3.66 -7.84
C CYS A 120 4.71 3.97 -9.04
N SER A 121 5.17 2.93 -9.74
CA SER A 121 6.10 3.07 -10.87
C SER A 121 5.88 2.01 -11.93
N ASP A 122 6.06 2.38 -13.18
CA ASP A 122 6.12 1.48 -14.32
C ASP A 122 7.56 1.05 -14.70
N GLY A 123 8.53 1.33 -13.81
CA GLY A 123 9.95 1.09 -14.02
C GLY A 123 10.67 2.20 -14.83
N ARG A 124 9.94 3.20 -15.33
CA ARG A 124 10.47 4.35 -16.10
C ARG A 124 10.15 5.67 -15.42
N GLN A 125 8.96 5.78 -14.83
CA GLN A 125 8.47 6.95 -14.12
C GLN A 125 7.93 6.53 -12.76
N ILE A 126 7.92 7.50 -11.86
CA ILE A 126 7.37 7.41 -10.51
C ILE A 126 6.12 8.29 -10.48
N TYR A 127 5.01 7.74 -10.02
CA TYR A 127 3.74 8.46 -9.93
C TYR A 127 3.35 8.64 -8.47
N VAL A 128 2.97 9.87 -8.12
CA VAL A 128 2.58 10.25 -6.76
C VAL A 128 1.30 11.06 -6.78
N THR A 129 0.59 11.02 -5.64
CA THR A 129 -0.60 11.84 -5.43
C THR A 129 -0.49 12.57 -4.10
N PHE A 130 -0.87 13.84 -4.09
CA PHE A 130 -0.95 14.68 -2.91
C PHE A 130 -2.28 15.42 -2.84
N ASN A 131 -2.70 15.76 -1.64
CA ASN A 131 -3.87 16.62 -1.42
C ASN A 131 -3.42 17.96 -0.82
N HIS A 132 -3.69 19.04 -1.56
CA HIS A 132 -3.49 20.41 -1.11
C HIS A 132 -4.51 21.32 -1.80
N HIS A 133 -4.76 22.52 -1.26
CA HIS A 133 -5.77 23.45 -1.80
C HIS A 133 -7.12 22.77 -2.11
N ASN A 134 -7.53 21.78 -1.29
CA ASN A 134 -8.76 20.98 -1.47
C ASN A 134 -8.82 20.16 -2.77
N LYS A 135 -7.70 19.85 -3.38
CA LYS A 135 -7.58 19.10 -4.62
C LYS A 135 -6.57 17.97 -4.51
N VAL A 136 -6.80 16.89 -5.22
CA VAL A 136 -5.79 15.86 -5.45
C VAL A 136 -4.98 16.27 -6.67
N GLU A 137 -3.70 16.42 -6.45
CA GLU A 137 -2.71 16.62 -7.49
C GLU A 137 -1.99 15.30 -7.75
N ALA A 138 -1.73 14.98 -9.01
CA ALA A 138 -0.88 13.88 -9.41
C ALA A 138 0.34 14.38 -10.16
N ALA A 139 1.48 13.75 -9.94
CA ALA A 139 2.70 14.03 -10.67
C ALA A 139 3.40 12.76 -11.11
N ALA A 140 4.05 12.84 -12.27
CA ALA A 140 5.04 11.85 -12.70
C ALA A 140 6.44 12.46 -12.63
N LEU A 141 7.36 11.69 -12.08
CA LEU A 141 8.78 12.02 -12.04
C LEU A 141 9.56 10.95 -12.80
N ASP A 142 10.69 11.33 -13.41
CA ASP A 142 11.65 10.33 -13.87
C ASP A 142 12.41 9.69 -12.68
N LEU A 143 13.21 8.67 -12.92
CA LEU A 143 13.97 7.98 -11.87
C LEU A 143 15.08 8.85 -11.26
N GLN A 144 15.39 10.00 -11.84
CA GLN A 144 16.30 11.01 -11.33
C GLN A 144 15.57 12.08 -10.48
N GLY A 145 14.25 11.95 -10.31
CA GLY A 145 13.43 12.85 -9.49
C GLY A 145 12.97 14.11 -10.19
N LYS A 146 13.17 14.26 -11.50
CA LYS A 146 12.70 15.41 -12.28
C LYS A 146 11.21 15.22 -12.62
N ILE A 147 10.39 16.25 -12.34
CA ILE A 147 8.97 16.24 -12.71
C ILE A 147 8.83 16.22 -14.24
N VAL A 148 8.14 15.22 -14.75
CA VAL A 148 7.80 15.03 -16.18
C VAL A 148 6.48 15.73 -16.50
N TRP A 149 5.46 15.50 -15.66
CA TRP A 149 4.18 16.18 -15.72
C TRP A 149 3.56 16.28 -14.32
N GLN A 150 2.65 17.23 -14.16
CA GLN A 150 1.91 17.51 -12.93
C GLN A 150 0.52 18.00 -13.29
N GLN A 151 -0.52 17.46 -12.65
CA GLN A 151 -1.92 17.71 -12.99
C GLN A 151 -2.79 17.80 -11.75
N ASP A 152 -3.70 18.76 -11.75
CA ASP A 152 -4.87 18.79 -10.87
C ASP A 152 -5.86 17.71 -11.35
N VAL A 153 -6.06 16.68 -10.54
CA VAL A 153 -6.92 15.54 -10.90
C VAL A 153 -8.38 15.79 -10.52
N GLY A 154 -8.63 16.52 -9.44
CA GLY A 154 -9.97 16.83 -9.00
C GLY A 154 -10.10 17.15 -7.52
N GLY A 155 -11.26 17.64 -7.12
CA GLY A 155 -11.54 18.00 -5.74
C GLY A 155 -11.47 16.83 -4.77
N PHE A 156 -11.00 17.09 -3.55
CA PHE A 156 -11.14 16.24 -2.38
C PHE A 156 -11.37 17.13 -1.17
N VAL A 157 -12.63 17.22 -0.72
CA VAL A 157 -13.08 18.19 0.28
C VAL A 157 -13.99 17.50 1.31
N PRO A 158 -13.43 16.69 2.21
CA PRO A 158 -14.21 16.06 3.26
C PRO A 158 -14.75 17.11 4.25
N ARG A 159 -16.05 17.07 4.54
CA ARG A 159 -16.71 17.93 5.54
C ARG A 159 -16.90 17.24 6.86
N GLN A 160 -17.42 16.01 6.84
CA GLN A 160 -17.78 15.27 8.06
C GLN A 160 -16.56 14.79 8.84
N TYR A 161 -15.59 14.15 8.17
CA TYR A 161 -14.34 13.67 8.77
C TYR A 161 -13.15 14.21 7.99
N GLN A 162 -12.56 15.27 8.49
CA GLN A 162 -11.40 15.92 7.87
C GLN A 162 -10.10 15.19 8.25
N TYR A 163 -9.99 13.92 7.82
CA TYR A 163 -8.87 13.06 8.19
C TYR A 163 -7.70 13.10 7.21
N GLY A 164 -7.81 13.91 6.15
CA GLY A 164 -6.79 14.00 5.10
C GLY A 164 -6.99 12.95 4.00
N TYR A 165 -6.08 12.93 3.04
CA TYR A 165 -6.08 12.02 1.89
C TYR A 165 -5.10 10.88 2.13
N ALA A 166 -5.42 9.66 1.68
CA ALA A 166 -4.57 8.48 1.89
C ALA A 166 -4.54 7.51 0.71
N ALA A 167 -5.48 7.59 -0.24
CA ALA A 167 -5.56 6.64 -1.34
C ALA A 167 -4.30 6.66 -2.22
N SER A 168 -3.61 5.53 -2.30
CA SER A 168 -2.46 5.35 -3.18
C SER A 168 -2.91 5.13 -4.62
N PRO A 169 -2.24 5.69 -5.62
CA PRO A 169 -2.52 5.42 -7.03
C PRO A 169 -2.14 3.99 -7.40
N THR A 170 -2.78 3.42 -8.41
CA THR A 170 -2.42 2.12 -8.97
C THR A 170 -2.27 2.19 -10.48
N LEU A 171 -1.40 1.35 -11.03
CA LEU A 171 -1.15 1.29 -12.47
C LEU A 171 -1.98 0.19 -13.12
N TYR A 172 -2.48 0.50 -14.31
CA TYR A 172 -3.03 -0.47 -15.23
C TYR A 172 -2.57 -0.19 -16.64
N LYS A 173 -1.70 -1.05 -17.17
CA LYS A 173 -1.06 -0.85 -18.50
C LYS A 173 -0.41 0.54 -18.58
N ASN A 174 -0.89 1.38 -19.49
CA ASN A 174 -0.41 2.75 -19.68
C ASN A 174 -1.28 3.81 -18.98
N THR A 175 -2.04 3.42 -17.97
CA THR A 175 -2.86 4.36 -17.20
C THR A 175 -2.56 4.32 -15.71
N LEU A 176 -2.63 5.49 -15.09
CA LEU A 176 -2.55 5.72 -13.65
C LEU A 176 -3.97 5.93 -13.12
N ILE A 177 -4.45 5.03 -12.28
CA ILE A 177 -5.78 5.08 -11.69
C ILE A 177 -5.71 5.71 -10.30
N ILE A 178 -6.52 6.73 -10.07
CA ILE A 178 -6.57 7.53 -8.85
C ILE A 178 -8.02 7.67 -8.42
N SER A 179 -8.28 7.59 -7.11
CA SER A 179 -9.59 7.87 -6.52
C SER A 179 -9.54 9.05 -5.57
N GLY A 180 -10.62 9.81 -5.51
CA GLY A 180 -10.82 10.90 -4.57
C GLY A 180 -12.27 10.88 -4.09
N ASP A 181 -12.51 10.21 -2.96
CA ASP A 181 -13.85 9.99 -2.42
C ASP A 181 -14.08 10.85 -1.18
N SER A 182 -14.92 11.86 -1.28
CA SER A 182 -15.38 12.67 -0.15
C SER A 182 -16.90 12.82 -0.15
N ASP A 183 -17.43 13.29 0.95
CA ASP A 183 -18.87 13.57 1.13
C ASP A 183 -19.36 14.80 0.35
N THR A 184 -18.49 15.47 -0.38
CA THR A 184 -18.84 16.61 -1.25
C THR A 184 -18.63 16.32 -2.72
N VAL A 185 -17.59 15.54 -3.04
CA VAL A 185 -17.23 15.15 -4.39
C VAL A 185 -16.53 13.79 -4.35
N ALA A 186 -16.91 12.88 -5.24
CA ALA A 186 -16.33 11.55 -5.27
C ALA A 186 -16.17 11.07 -6.72
N TRP A 187 -14.99 10.55 -7.02
CA TRP A 187 -14.61 10.16 -8.37
C TRP A 187 -13.49 9.10 -8.35
N VAL A 188 -13.41 8.36 -9.46
CA VAL A 188 -12.27 7.56 -9.86
C VAL A 188 -11.88 7.92 -11.28
N LYS A 189 -10.61 8.10 -11.56
CA LYS A 189 -10.07 8.51 -12.86
C LYS A 189 -8.87 7.69 -13.26
N ALA A 190 -8.71 7.47 -14.56
CA ALA A 190 -7.46 7.00 -15.14
C ALA A 190 -6.82 8.11 -15.97
N LEU A 191 -5.53 8.30 -15.76
CA LEU A 191 -4.71 9.25 -16.49
C LEU A 191 -3.72 8.49 -17.37
N ASP A 192 -3.47 8.99 -18.57
CA ASP A 192 -2.39 8.50 -19.41
C ASP A 192 -1.04 8.73 -18.72
N THR A 193 -0.24 7.69 -18.57
CA THR A 193 1.02 7.73 -17.81
C THR A 193 2.06 8.69 -18.40
N ARG A 194 2.03 8.96 -19.70
CA ARG A 194 3.00 9.83 -20.39
C ARG A 194 2.65 11.32 -20.28
N SER A 195 1.37 11.64 -20.28
CA SER A 195 0.91 13.03 -20.40
C SER A 195 0.13 13.55 -19.19
N GLY A 196 -0.31 12.66 -18.29
CA GLY A 196 -1.20 13.01 -17.19
C GLY A 196 -2.63 13.35 -17.61
N ARG A 197 -2.99 13.24 -18.90
CA ARG A 197 -4.34 13.55 -19.38
C ARG A 197 -5.34 12.48 -18.97
N VAL A 198 -6.54 12.90 -18.61
CA VAL A 198 -7.64 11.98 -18.25
C VAL A 198 -8.02 11.13 -19.48
N VAL A 199 -7.95 9.82 -19.33
CA VAL A 199 -8.40 8.81 -20.32
C VAL A 199 -9.88 8.49 -20.10
N TRP A 200 -10.25 8.22 -18.85
CA TRP A 200 -11.63 8.02 -18.44
C TRP A 200 -11.85 8.50 -16.99
N GLN A 201 -13.11 8.78 -16.67
CA GLN A 201 -13.53 9.11 -15.31
C GLN A 201 -14.91 8.54 -15.02
N GLN A 202 -15.16 8.23 -13.74
CA GLN A 202 -16.45 7.83 -13.20
C GLN A 202 -16.74 8.59 -11.91
N ASN A 203 -17.98 9.00 -11.76
CA ASN A 203 -18.47 9.51 -10.49
C ASN A 203 -18.71 8.35 -9.54
N ARG A 204 -18.45 8.58 -8.27
CA ARG A 204 -18.70 7.64 -7.19
C ARG A 204 -19.72 8.23 -6.20
N PRO A 205 -20.32 7.41 -5.32
CA PRO A 205 -21.17 7.94 -4.26
C PRO A 205 -20.42 8.98 -3.41
N GLN A 206 -21.04 10.14 -3.17
CA GLN A 206 -20.47 11.22 -2.35
C GLN A 206 -20.47 10.80 -0.88
N LYS A 207 -19.57 9.90 -0.53
CA LYS A 207 -19.32 9.35 0.80
C LYS A 207 -17.82 9.26 1.04
N LEU A 208 -17.44 9.29 2.30
CA LEU A 208 -16.03 9.24 2.70
C LEU A 208 -15.42 7.87 2.44
N ASN A 209 -14.21 7.89 1.92
CA ASN A 209 -13.37 6.70 1.74
C ASN A 209 -11.90 7.09 1.66
N TRP A 210 -11.03 6.23 2.19
CA TRP A 210 -9.58 6.39 2.16
C TRP A 210 -8.86 5.17 1.57
N SER A 211 -9.60 4.14 1.15
CA SER A 211 -9.01 2.94 0.56
C SER A 211 -8.39 3.23 -0.81
N SER A 212 -7.33 2.51 -1.12
CA SER A 212 -6.68 2.59 -2.42
C SER A 212 -7.39 1.70 -3.45
N PRO A 213 -7.54 2.15 -4.70
CA PRO A 213 -7.96 1.29 -5.79
C PRO A 213 -6.92 0.20 -6.05
N ILE A 214 -7.37 -0.96 -6.48
CA ILE A 214 -6.50 -2.08 -6.87
C ILE A 214 -7.03 -2.75 -8.14
N VAL A 215 -6.12 -3.13 -9.04
CA VAL A 215 -6.47 -3.94 -10.20
C VAL A 215 -6.08 -5.39 -9.93
N ALA A 216 -7.04 -6.29 -10.06
CA ALA A 216 -6.88 -7.70 -9.76
C ALA A 216 -7.52 -8.57 -10.85
N ASN A 217 -6.95 -9.74 -11.09
CA ASN A 217 -7.63 -10.80 -11.82
C ASN A 217 -8.43 -11.61 -10.80
N VAL A 218 -9.75 -11.45 -10.82
CA VAL A 218 -10.67 -12.13 -9.92
C VAL A 218 -11.90 -12.58 -10.70
N ALA A 219 -12.42 -13.76 -10.40
CA ALA A 219 -13.48 -14.41 -11.17
C ALA A 219 -13.18 -14.48 -12.69
N GLY A 220 -11.91 -14.73 -13.04
CA GLY A 220 -11.43 -14.85 -14.42
C GLY A 220 -11.39 -13.56 -15.23
N LYS A 221 -11.48 -12.39 -14.60
CA LYS A 221 -11.48 -11.07 -15.25
C LYS A 221 -10.57 -10.09 -14.54
N GLU A 222 -9.91 -9.21 -15.30
CA GLU A 222 -9.27 -8.03 -14.73
C GLU A 222 -10.34 -7.06 -14.26
N GLN A 223 -10.31 -6.69 -12.99
CA GLN A 223 -11.26 -5.80 -12.35
C GLN A 223 -10.53 -4.73 -11.55
N LEU A 224 -10.94 -3.48 -11.69
CA LEU A 224 -10.58 -2.42 -10.76
C LEU A 224 -11.54 -2.49 -9.58
N LEU A 225 -11.02 -2.78 -8.41
CA LEU A 225 -11.77 -2.96 -7.17
C LEU A 225 -11.50 -1.83 -6.20
N ILE A 226 -12.55 -1.31 -5.58
CA ILE A 226 -12.46 -0.26 -4.55
C ILE A 226 -13.46 -0.58 -3.44
N SER A 227 -12.98 -0.74 -2.21
CA SER A 227 -13.81 -0.76 -0.99
C SER A 227 -14.08 0.65 -0.51
N GLY A 228 -15.19 0.87 0.16
CA GLY A 228 -15.55 2.17 0.74
C GLY A 228 -16.71 2.84 0.03
N CYS A 229 -17.10 4.01 0.50
CA CYS A 229 -18.37 4.63 0.13
C CYS A 229 -19.58 3.73 0.43
N GLU A 230 -19.52 2.94 1.53
CA GLU A 230 -20.54 1.97 1.96
C GLU A 230 -20.80 0.85 0.93
N GLN A 231 -19.78 0.45 0.19
CA GLN A 231 -19.86 -0.63 -0.81
C GLN A 231 -18.48 -1.19 -1.16
N ILE A 232 -18.47 -2.34 -1.80
CA ILE A 232 -17.38 -2.76 -2.69
C ILE A 232 -17.86 -2.53 -4.11
N ALA A 233 -17.06 -1.84 -4.91
CA ALA A 233 -17.37 -1.55 -6.31
C ALA A 233 -16.28 -2.08 -7.24
N SER A 234 -16.71 -2.56 -8.39
CA SER A 234 -15.86 -3.06 -9.46
C SER A 234 -16.10 -2.31 -10.75
N TYR A 235 -15.01 -2.01 -11.44
CA TYR A 235 -15.01 -1.33 -12.73
C TYR A 235 -14.12 -2.08 -13.73
N ASP A 236 -14.39 -1.92 -15.00
CA ASP A 236 -13.46 -2.28 -16.07
C ASP A 236 -12.26 -1.32 -16.00
N PRO A 237 -11.04 -1.80 -15.73
CA PRO A 237 -9.90 -0.91 -15.54
C PRO A 237 -9.47 -0.17 -16.82
N ALA A 238 -9.84 -0.68 -18.00
CA ALA A 238 -9.50 -0.05 -19.28
C ALA A 238 -10.43 1.14 -19.63
N THR A 239 -11.68 1.08 -19.22
CA THR A 239 -12.72 2.02 -19.65
C THR A 239 -13.40 2.78 -18.50
N GLY A 240 -13.21 2.34 -17.28
CA GLY A 240 -13.90 2.84 -16.10
C GLY A 240 -15.37 2.41 -16.00
N ARG A 241 -15.88 1.61 -16.96
CA ARG A 241 -17.28 1.16 -16.95
C ARG A 241 -17.57 0.35 -15.69
N PRO A 242 -18.62 0.70 -14.91
CA PRO A 242 -19.03 -0.11 -13.77
C PRO A 242 -19.36 -1.55 -14.19
N LEU A 243 -18.83 -2.52 -13.45
CA LEU A 243 -19.12 -3.95 -13.65
C LEU A 243 -20.16 -4.42 -12.64
N TRP A 244 -19.93 -4.17 -11.37
CA TRP A 244 -20.86 -4.48 -10.27
C TRP A 244 -20.53 -3.62 -9.04
N SER A 245 -21.49 -3.52 -8.14
CA SER A 245 -21.30 -2.97 -6.79
C SER A 245 -22.17 -3.73 -5.81
N GLN A 246 -21.65 -3.94 -4.60
CA GLN A 246 -22.37 -4.56 -3.50
C GLN A 246 -22.41 -3.62 -2.31
N PRO A 247 -23.58 -3.13 -1.89
CA PRO A 247 -23.73 -2.39 -0.64
C PRO A 247 -23.28 -3.23 0.56
N CYS A 248 -22.30 -2.75 1.28
CA CYS A 248 -21.71 -3.37 2.46
C CYS A 248 -20.72 -2.40 3.08
N LEU A 249 -20.10 -2.80 4.18
CA LEU A 249 -19.16 -1.97 4.92
C LEU A 249 -19.85 -0.75 5.54
N THR A 250 -19.05 0.16 6.01
CA THR A 250 -19.54 1.35 6.72
C THR A 250 -18.95 2.62 6.14
N MET A 251 -19.37 3.76 6.68
CA MET A 251 -19.01 5.08 6.20
C MET A 251 -17.50 5.29 6.04
N ALA A 252 -16.70 4.84 7.02
CA ALA A 252 -15.26 5.04 7.00
C ALA A 252 -14.54 3.71 6.74
N THR A 253 -13.86 3.64 5.60
CA THR A 253 -13.07 2.49 5.16
C THR A 253 -11.72 3.00 4.66
N CYS A 254 -10.62 2.38 5.14
CA CYS A 254 -9.26 2.70 4.72
C CYS A 254 -8.55 1.49 4.09
N GLY A 255 -8.88 0.27 4.58
CA GLY A 255 -8.27 -0.96 4.10
C GLY A 255 -8.57 -1.24 2.62
N THR A 256 -7.53 -1.57 1.87
CA THR A 256 -7.65 -2.07 0.49
C THR A 256 -8.20 -3.49 0.49
N VAL A 257 -9.04 -3.81 -0.49
CA VAL A 257 -9.58 -5.17 -0.66
C VAL A 257 -8.48 -6.21 -0.86
N VAL A 258 -8.76 -7.44 -0.44
CA VAL A 258 -8.00 -8.63 -0.83
C VAL A 258 -8.92 -9.61 -1.53
N TRP A 259 -8.36 -10.56 -2.28
CA TRP A 259 -9.16 -11.47 -3.10
C TRP A 259 -8.51 -12.85 -3.21
N ASP A 260 -9.34 -13.83 -3.51
CA ASP A 260 -8.96 -15.19 -3.82
C ASP A 260 -9.96 -15.79 -4.81
N ASN A 261 -9.48 -16.37 -5.91
CA ASN A 261 -10.29 -16.98 -6.96
C ASN A 261 -11.43 -16.08 -7.48
N ASP A 262 -12.66 -16.26 -6.96
CA ASP A 262 -13.86 -15.53 -7.35
C ASP A 262 -14.43 -14.63 -6.26
N THR A 263 -13.71 -14.45 -5.16
CA THR A 263 -14.20 -13.78 -3.97
C THR A 263 -13.32 -12.59 -3.59
N VAL A 264 -13.96 -11.48 -3.25
CA VAL A 264 -13.32 -10.26 -2.72
C VAL A 264 -13.67 -10.11 -1.25
N TYR A 265 -12.67 -9.75 -0.45
CA TYR A 265 -12.80 -9.52 0.99
C TYR A 265 -12.44 -8.08 1.32
N ALA A 266 -13.23 -7.45 2.16
CA ALA A 266 -12.98 -6.11 2.65
C ALA A 266 -13.37 -5.97 4.12
N SER A 267 -12.77 -4.99 4.79
CA SER A 267 -13.07 -4.66 6.16
C SER A 267 -13.30 -3.17 6.31
N GLY A 268 -14.30 -2.78 7.10
CA GLY A 268 -14.66 -1.39 7.35
C GLY A 268 -14.86 -1.14 8.84
N GLY A 269 -14.63 0.10 9.26
CA GLY A 269 -14.41 0.36 10.67
C GLY A 269 -15.40 1.23 11.43
N TYR A 270 -16.06 2.20 10.80
CA TYR A 270 -16.86 3.17 11.56
C TYR A 270 -18.10 3.64 10.78
N PRO A 271 -19.23 3.82 11.45
CA PRO A 271 -19.54 3.56 12.87
C PRO A 271 -19.69 2.06 13.20
N LYS A 272 -19.90 1.21 12.21
CA LYS A 272 -20.19 -0.21 12.36
C LYS A 272 -18.93 -1.03 12.01
N LYS A 273 -18.66 -2.06 12.78
CA LYS A 273 -17.59 -3.01 12.50
C LYS A 273 -18.08 -4.06 11.52
N GLU A 274 -17.37 -4.27 10.43
CA GLU A 274 -17.72 -5.30 9.45
C GLU A 274 -16.52 -5.77 8.67
N THR A 275 -16.37 -7.07 8.57
CA THR A 275 -15.54 -7.72 7.54
C THR A 275 -16.47 -8.58 6.70
N VAL A 276 -16.35 -8.49 5.38
CA VAL A 276 -17.28 -9.09 4.42
C VAL A 276 -16.56 -9.83 3.31
N ALA A 277 -17.14 -10.94 2.86
CA ALA A 277 -16.76 -11.66 1.65
C ALA A 277 -17.87 -11.55 0.61
N VAL A 278 -17.52 -11.12 -0.60
CA VAL A 278 -18.46 -10.90 -1.71
C VAL A 278 -17.98 -11.63 -2.95
N LYS A 279 -18.87 -12.30 -3.67
CA LYS A 279 -18.55 -12.85 -4.99
C LYS A 279 -18.26 -11.76 -5.99
N ALA A 280 -17.17 -11.91 -6.74
CA ALA A 280 -16.71 -10.96 -7.75
C ALA A 280 -17.21 -11.28 -9.17
N ASP A 281 -18.16 -12.20 -9.31
CA ASP A 281 -18.73 -12.65 -10.58
C ASP A 281 -19.81 -11.71 -11.15
N GLY A 282 -20.19 -10.67 -10.40
CA GLY A 282 -21.22 -9.71 -10.74
C GLY A 282 -22.58 -10.00 -10.10
N SER A 283 -22.73 -11.12 -9.38
CA SER A 283 -23.96 -11.44 -8.64
C SER A 283 -24.18 -10.55 -7.43
N GLY A 284 -23.11 -9.95 -6.86
CA GLY A 284 -23.17 -9.20 -5.62
C GLY A 284 -23.47 -10.07 -4.40
N GLN A 285 -23.33 -11.39 -4.50
CA GLN A 285 -23.65 -12.31 -3.42
C GLN A 285 -22.67 -12.12 -2.25
N ILE A 286 -23.19 -11.76 -1.08
CA ILE A 286 -22.45 -11.81 0.17
C ILE A 286 -22.38 -13.28 0.63
N LEU A 287 -21.16 -13.78 0.76
CA LEU A 287 -20.92 -15.17 1.22
C LEU A 287 -20.96 -15.26 2.73
N TRP A 288 -20.35 -14.31 3.40
CA TRP A 288 -20.36 -14.18 4.87
C TRP A 288 -19.99 -12.76 5.32
N THR A 289 -20.35 -12.44 6.54
CA THR A 289 -19.92 -11.24 7.26
C THR A 289 -19.53 -11.62 8.68
N ASN A 290 -18.67 -10.81 9.30
CA ASN A 290 -18.42 -10.88 10.73
C ASN A 290 -18.27 -9.47 11.34
N GLY A 291 -18.34 -9.36 12.66
CA GLY A 291 -18.28 -8.10 13.39
C GLY A 291 -16.87 -7.63 13.76
N THR A 292 -15.83 -8.12 13.08
CA THR A 292 -14.45 -7.63 13.27
C THR A 292 -14.17 -6.51 12.30
N LYS A 293 -13.33 -5.56 12.69
CA LYS A 293 -12.85 -4.49 11.82
C LYS A 293 -11.33 -4.46 11.76
N CYS A 294 -10.81 -4.37 10.54
CA CYS A 294 -9.49 -3.84 10.25
C CYS A 294 -9.71 -2.48 9.62
N TYR A 295 -9.54 -1.40 10.39
CA TYR A 295 -9.99 -0.07 9.97
C TYR A 295 -9.03 0.58 8.98
N GLU A 296 -7.76 0.70 9.35
CA GLU A 296 -6.74 1.35 8.54
C GLU A 296 -5.94 0.33 7.72
N GLN A 297 -5.64 -0.82 8.32
CA GLN A 297 -4.83 -1.88 7.72
C GLN A 297 -5.65 -2.78 6.79
N SER A 298 -4.96 -3.28 5.76
CA SER A 298 -5.50 -4.29 4.86
C SER A 298 -5.16 -5.69 5.35
N MET A 299 -5.98 -6.67 5.00
CA MET A 299 -5.79 -8.07 5.35
C MET A 299 -4.78 -8.76 4.42
N LEU A 300 -4.43 -10.01 4.74
CA LEU A 300 -3.71 -10.94 3.88
C LEU A 300 -4.61 -12.14 3.57
N ILE A 301 -4.41 -12.74 2.39
CA ILE A 301 -4.97 -14.03 2.05
C ILE A 301 -3.85 -14.99 1.65
N HIS A 302 -3.87 -16.18 2.22
CA HIS A 302 -2.87 -17.22 1.98
C HIS A 302 -3.48 -18.60 2.22
N ASP A 303 -3.32 -19.50 1.26
CA ASP A 303 -3.78 -20.90 1.33
C ASP A 303 -5.22 -21.05 1.84
N GLY A 304 -6.16 -20.28 1.25
CA GLY A 304 -7.58 -20.33 1.58
C GLY A 304 -7.92 -19.78 2.98
N HIS A 305 -7.02 -19.04 3.60
CA HIS A 305 -7.24 -18.39 4.89
C HIS A 305 -6.94 -16.90 4.83
N ILE A 306 -7.70 -16.13 5.61
CA ILE A 306 -7.49 -14.70 5.80
C ILE A 306 -6.75 -14.51 7.10
N TYR A 307 -5.65 -13.75 7.04
CA TYR A 307 -4.92 -13.30 8.21
C TYR A 307 -5.08 -11.78 8.33
N ALA A 308 -5.45 -11.33 9.50
CA ALA A 308 -5.71 -9.93 9.77
C ALA A 308 -5.17 -9.56 11.14
N VAL A 309 -4.81 -8.29 11.32
CA VAL A 309 -4.55 -7.71 12.65
C VAL A 309 -5.48 -6.53 12.78
N ASP A 310 -6.35 -6.53 13.79
CA ASP A 310 -7.32 -5.46 13.99
C ASP A 310 -6.69 -4.22 14.67
N ASP A 311 -7.44 -3.13 14.73
CA ASP A 311 -6.99 -1.85 15.28
C ASP A 311 -6.50 -1.93 16.74
N ASN A 312 -6.96 -2.93 17.49
CA ASN A 312 -6.59 -3.15 18.90
C ASN A 312 -5.38 -4.07 19.04
N GLY A 313 -4.77 -4.50 17.92
CA GLY A 313 -3.66 -5.43 17.91
C GLY A 313 -4.07 -6.87 18.24
N ILE A 314 -5.24 -7.31 17.80
CA ILE A 314 -5.62 -8.72 17.82
C ILE A 314 -5.37 -9.30 16.44
N ALA A 315 -4.52 -10.31 16.36
CA ALA A 315 -4.34 -11.11 15.16
C ALA A 315 -5.46 -12.15 15.05
N TRP A 316 -5.94 -12.33 13.83
CA TRP A 316 -7.04 -13.23 13.48
C TRP A 316 -6.64 -14.14 12.33
N CYS A 317 -7.17 -15.35 12.35
CA CYS A 317 -7.19 -16.24 11.18
C CYS A 317 -8.62 -16.71 10.94
N TRP A 318 -9.11 -16.55 9.73
CA TRP A 318 -10.42 -17.04 9.29
C TRP A 318 -10.26 -17.94 8.08
N HIS A 319 -11.12 -18.97 7.98
CA HIS A 319 -11.27 -19.71 6.74
C HIS A 319 -11.91 -18.81 5.67
N ALA A 320 -11.24 -18.58 4.54
CA ALA A 320 -11.64 -17.58 3.56
C ALA A 320 -13.05 -17.81 3.00
N LYS A 321 -13.38 -19.06 2.64
CA LYS A 321 -14.66 -19.41 2.02
C LYS A 321 -15.87 -19.28 2.97
N THR A 322 -15.68 -19.46 4.29
CA THR A 322 -16.79 -19.56 5.25
C THR A 322 -16.81 -18.47 6.31
N GLY A 323 -15.73 -17.69 6.45
CA GLY A 323 -15.57 -16.70 7.52
C GLY A 323 -15.37 -17.31 8.91
N GLN A 324 -15.28 -18.66 9.02
CA GLN A 324 -15.09 -19.34 10.29
C GLN A 324 -13.78 -18.93 10.96
N GLU A 325 -13.86 -18.45 12.20
CA GLU A 325 -12.69 -18.18 13.04
C GLU A 325 -11.93 -19.49 13.28
N LYS A 326 -10.63 -19.49 12.93
CA LYS A 326 -9.70 -20.57 13.24
C LYS A 326 -9.00 -20.32 14.55
N TRP A 327 -8.51 -19.10 14.73
CA TRP A 327 -7.92 -18.62 15.97
C TRP A 327 -7.89 -17.09 16.01
N LYS A 328 -7.69 -16.55 17.22
CA LYS A 328 -7.33 -15.17 17.48
C LYS A 328 -6.30 -15.09 18.59
N GLN A 329 -5.43 -14.10 18.49
CA GLN A 329 -4.36 -13.88 19.46
C GLN A 329 -4.13 -12.39 19.68
N ARG A 330 -4.08 -11.97 20.93
CA ARG A 330 -3.70 -10.60 21.27
C ARG A 330 -2.19 -10.43 21.06
N LEU A 331 -1.83 -9.55 20.15
CA LEU A 331 -0.52 -8.95 20.05
C LEU A 331 -0.40 -7.82 21.08
N GLN A 332 0.08 -6.66 20.75
CA GLN A 332 0.06 -5.51 21.67
C GLN A 332 -0.02 -4.21 20.87
N GLY A 333 -0.65 -3.19 21.44
CA GLY A 333 -0.76 -1.85 20.88
C GLY A 333 -1.71 -1.73 19.70
N PRO A 334 -2.06 -0.50 19.32
CA PRO A 334 -2.84 -0.22 18.13
C PRO A 334 -2.02 -0.53 16.86
N VAL A 335 -2.72 -0.88 15.79
CA VAL A 335 -2.13 -1.23 14.50
C VAL A 335 -2.78 -0.42 13.40
N SER A 336 -1.97 0.21 12.54
CA SER A 336 -2.40 0.92 11.33
C SER A 336 -1.69 0.39 10.08
N ALA A 337 -0.45 -0.11 10.22
CA ALA A 337 0.29 -0.73 9.13
C ALA A 337 -0.34 -2.07 8.72
N SER A 338 -0.39 -2.35 7.42
CA SER A 338 -0.81 -3.66 6.93
C SER A 338 0.26 -4.72 7.16
N PRO A 339 -0.11 -5.98 7.49
CA PRO A 339 0.85 -7.07 7.57
C PRO A 339 1.41 -7.44 6.19
N VAL A 340 2.62 -8.00 6.18
CA VAL A 340 3.31 -8.52 4.98
C VAL A 340 3.60 -10.00 5.16
N LEU A 341 3.40 -10.79 4.10
CA LEU A 341 3.69 -12.22 4.08
C LEU A 341 4.97 -12.49 3.30
N VAL A 342 5.90 -13.25 3.91
CA VAL A 342 7.15 -13.72 3.30
C VAL A 342 7.21 -15.24 3.47
N GLY A 343 7.05 -15.97 2.39
CA GLY A 343 6.88 -17.42 2.48
C GLY A 343 5.63 -17.77 3.30
N ASP A 344 5.84 -18.40 4.45
CA ASP A 344 4.79 -18.75 5.43
C ASP A 344 4.85 -17.89 6.71
N THR A 345 5.59 -16.78 6.68
CA THR A 345 5.83 -15.93 7.85
C THR A 345 5.20 -14.55 7.66
N ILE A 346 4.42 -14.11 8.65
CA ILE A 346 3.74 -12.82 8.67
C ILE A 346 4.51 -11.83 9.56
N TYR A 347 4.72 -10.64 9.04
CA TYR A 347 5.33 -9.50 9.73
C TYR A 347 4.27 -8.41 9.91
N ALA A 348 3.93 -8.08 11.14
CA ALA A 348 2.88 -7.11 11.48
C ALA A 348 3.43 -6.05 12.44
N SER A 349 3.55 -4.81 11.97
CA SER A 349 4.04 -3.69 12.78
C SER A 349 2.87 -2.95 13.46
N ASN A 350 3.05 -2.59 14.73
CA ASN A 350 2.11 -1.74 15.45
C ASN A 350 2.55 -0.26 15.43
N GLU A 351 1.65 0.64 15.83
CA GLU A 351 1.90 2.09 15.88
C GLU A 351 3.05 2.50 16.83
N ARG A 352 3.55 1.59 17.68
CA ARG A 352 4.62 1.84 18.65
C ARG A 352 5.99 1.35 18.18
N GLY A 353 6.13 1.03 16.88
CA GLY A 353 7.39 0.57 16.30
C GLY A 353 7.75 -0.89 16.62
N THR A 354 6.81 -1.66 17.19
CA THR A 354 7.00 -3.10 17.41
C THR A 354 6.52 -3.88 16.20
N THR A 355 7.36 -4.77 15.66
CA THR A 355 6.97 -5.74 14.62
C THR A 355 6.86 -7.13 15.23
N PHE A 356 5.68 -7.72 15.14
CA PHE A 356 5.39 -9.09 15.52
C PHE A 356 5.62 -10.01 14.33
N VAL A 357 6.31 -11.11 14.55
CA VAL A 357 6.60 -12.13 13.54
C VAL A 357 5.97 -13.45 13.97
N PHE A 358 5.13 -14.02 13.11
CA PHE A 358 4.42 -15.27 13.40
C PHE A 358 4.11 -16.06 12.12
N LYS A 359 3.83 -17.36 12.26
CA LYS A 359 3.52 -18.22 11.11
C LYS A 359 2.12 -18.00 10.57
N ALA A 360 1.97 -18.06 9.25
CA ALA A 360 0.69 -18.18 8.56
C ALA A 360 0.14 -19.62 8.70
N ASN A 361 -0.08 -20.05 9.94
CA ASN A 361 -0.55 -21.38 10.29
C ASN A 361 -2.05 -21.33 10.65
N PRO A 362 -2.96 -21.98 9.88
CA PRO A 362 -4.39 -21.89 10.18
C PRO A 362 -4.84 -22.77 11.34
N GLN A 363 -4.02 -23.70 11.82
CA GLN A 363 -4.39 -24.60 12.93
C GLN A 363 -4.23 -23.88 14.30
N ARG A 364 -3.24 -23.00 14.44
CA ARG A 364 -2.95 -22.28 15.67
C ARG A 364 -2.10 -21.03 15.41
N PHE A 365 -2.17 -20.08 16.31
CA PHE A 365 -1.20 -18.99 16.34
C PHE A 365 0.18 -19.52 16.78
N GLU A 366 1.22 -19.16 16.03
CA GLU A 366 2.59 -19.60 16.29
C GLU A 366 3.54 -18.40 16.21
N ALA A 367 3.88 -17.83 17.38
CA ALA A 367 4.79 -16.71 17.48
C ALA A 367 6.22 -17.15 17.16
N ILE A 368 6.95 -16.28 16.43
CA ILE A 368 8.37 -16.47 16.13
C ILE A 368 9.18 -15.42 16.91
N ALA A 369 8.91 -14.14 16.70
CA ALA A 369 9.72 -13.06 17.26
C ALA A 369 8.90 -11.79 17.52
N ARG A 370 9.52 -10.87 18.24
CA ARG A 370 9.03 -9.52 18.48
C ARG A 370 10.21 -8.55 18.42
N ASN A 371 10.20 -7.66 17.45
CA ASN A 371 11.28 -6.72 17.18
C ASN A 371 10.84 -5.28 17.47
N GLN A 372 11.77 -4.44 17.90
CA GLN A 372 11.51 -3.03 18.18
C GLN A 372 12.45 -2.14 17.39
N LEU A 373 11.90 -1.23 16.56
CA LEU A 373 12.63 -0.13 15.94
C LEU A 373 11.82 1.17 16.06
N GLY A 374 12.50 2.21 16.54
CA GLY A 374 11.82 3.49 16.78
C GLY A 374 10.72 3.42 17.83
N THR A 375 9.85 4.42 17.83
CA THR A 375 8.73 4.55 18.77
C THR A 375 7.37 4.72 18.06
N GLU A 376 7.38 4.80 16.72
CA GLU A 376 6.19 4.98 15.90
C GLU A 376 6.37 4.30 14.54
N SER A 377 5.37 3.52 14.08
CA SER A 377 5.34 2.92 12.75
C SER A 377 3.91 2.87 12.21
N PHE A 378 3.71 3.52 11.05
CA PHE A 378 2.43 3.51 10.31
C PHE A 378 2.60 2.95 8.90
N ALA A 379 3.79 3.06 8.33
CA ALA A 379 4.07 2.55 6.99
C ALA A 379 4.08 1.02 6.97
N THR A 380 3.49 0.45 5.95
CA THR A 380 3.56 -0.99 5.70
C THR A 380 4.98 -1.36 5.22
N PRO A 381 5.60 -2.41 5.75
CA PRO A 381 6.90 -2.89 5.29
C PRO A 381 6.86 -3.32 3.82
N THR A 382 8.00 -3.22 3.16
CA THR A 382 8.22 -3.68 1.78
C THR A 382 9.35 -4.69 1.75
N VAL A 383 9.20 -5.78 0.99
CA VAL A 383 10.20 -6.87 0.95
C VAL A 383 10.63 -7.16 -0.49
N VAL A 384 11.92 -7.01 -0.77
CA VAL A 384 12.53 -7.30 -2.06
C VAL A 384 13.92 -7.90 -1.86
N ASP A 385 14.24 -9.01 -2.53
CA ASP A 385 15.57 -9.65 -2.53
C ASP A 385 16.13 -9.91 -1.14
N ASN A 386 15.35 -10.55 -0.28
CA ASN A 386 15.72 -10.89 1.10
C ASN A 386 15.94 -9.68 2.01
N VAL A 387 15.56 -8.48 1.60
CA VAL A 387 15.65 -7.26 2.40
C VAL A 387 14.25 -6.69 2.67
N MET A 388 13.96 -6.44 3.93
CA MET A 388 12.77 -5.71 4.36
C MET A 388 13.12 -4.23 4.54
N TYR A 389 12.35 -3.36 3.90
CA TYR A 389 12.43 -1.91 4.07
C TYR A 389 11.31 -1.45 4.99
N LEU A 390 11.67 -0.85 6.11
CA LEU A 390 10.74 -0.41 7.14
C LEU A 390 10.96 1.08 7.46
N ARG A 391 9.91 1.89 7.35
CA ARG A 391 9.89 3.29 7.75
C ARG A 391 9.35 3.42 9.16
N VAL A 392 10.10 3.99 10.05
CA VAL A 392 9.71 4.23 11.46
C VAL A 392 10.05 5.65 11.88
N ALA A 393 9.40 6.12 12.95
CA ALA A 393 9.78 7.38 13.57
C ALA A 393 10.21 7.16 15.02
N SER A 394 11.04 8.08 15.51
CA SER A 394 11.51 8.14 16.88
C SER A 394 11.37 9.56 17.42
N GLY A 395 11.20 9.70 18.74
CA GLY A 395 11.01 10.97 19.40
C GLY A 395 9.59 11.51 19.31
N GLN A 396 9.38 12.72 19.83
CA GLN A 396 8.06 13.41 19.86
C GLN A 396 8.24 14.90 19.59
N GLY A 397 7.19 15.56 19.09
CA GLY A 397 7.18 17.00 18.82
C GLY A 397 8.34 17.43 17.92
N GLY A 398 9.04 18.50 18.28
CA GLY A 398 10.19 19.03 17.52
C GLY A 398 11.43 18.11 17.48
N GLY A 399 11.48 17.07 18.31
CA GLY A 399 12.53 16.05 18.30
C GLY A 399 12.16 14.79 17.51
N ARG A 400 11.00 14.76 16.84
CA ARG A 400 10.58 13.63 16.03
C ARG A 400 11.40 13.53 14.74
N SER A 401 11.91 12.36 14.46
CA SER A 401 12.66 12.05 13.22
C SER A 401 12.17 10.76 12.61
N GLU A 402 12.23 10.65 11.29
CA GLU A 402 11.89 9.43 10.57
C GLU A 402 13.13 8.78 9.99
N THR A 403 13.14 7.46 10.00
CA THR A 403 14.24 6.61 9.53
C THR A 403 13.70 5.51 8.65
N LEU A 404 14.31 5.31 7.50
CA LEU A 404 14.14 4.15 6.65
C LEU A 404 15.23 3.14 6.99
N TYR A 405 14.84 1.93 7.35
CA TYR A 405 15.73 0.82 7.62
C TYR A 405 15.72 -0.19 6.48
N ALA A 406 16.88 -0.72 6.13
CA ALA A 406 17.04 -1.96 5.36
C ALA A 406 17.42 -3.08 6.32
N ILE A 407 16.57 -4.07 6.45
CA ILE A 407 16.70 -5.20 7.36
C ILE A 407 16.95 -6.45 6.51
N GLY A 408 18.07 -7.08 6.73
CA GLY A 408 18.54 -8.26 5.97
C GLY A 408 19.87 -8.77 6.49
N ASN A 409 20.31 -9.93 5.99
CA ASN A 409 21.59 -10.56 6.33
C ASN A 409 22.70 -10.09 5.39
#